data_8b28d09bfa33de2a7b535380faea9bca
#
_entry.id   8b28d09bfa33de2a7b535380faea9bca
#
_cell.length_a   1.000
_cell.length_b   1.000
_cell.length_c   1.000
_cell.angle_alpha   90.00
_cell.angle_beta   90.00
_cell.angle_gamma   90.00
#
_symmetry.space_group_name_H-M   'P 1'
#
loop_
_entity.id
_entity.type
_entity.pdbx_description
1 polymer ?
#
loop_
_entity_poly.entity_id
_entity_poly.type
_entity_poly.pdbx_seq_one_letter_code
_entity_poly.pdbx_strand_id
1 'polypeptide(L)'
;MAFAYDVAVDANSGNNAHAFMLGMVGFNKSVLEVGCAAGHVTKVLAQRGCTVVGLERDPAAARSAATWARRVVVGDVEDVGTWAELGEERYGAVMLGDVLEHLRDPLAALRRAVGHVAPGGMVVISLPNIAHGDVRMALLRGAFPYRETGLLDRTHLRFFTRETMRELCAEAGLVIVDTKRVVMPLFQTELGVIRDDFDQTLIDGILEDPEAETYQFVVQAVVDNGDHAVVALADRLAELSDHVHHEGVRRALLLRDLRERAEMEEEIRWLRRSLEEAEGRYAAILGTKTFRLVAPLRRLYGMMTRPEQPGSRPAPKRP
;
A
#
# COMPACT_ATOMS: atom_id res chain seq x y z
N MET A 1 24.48 7.36 -14.79
CA MET A 1 23.49 6.29 -14.96
C MET A 1 22.60 6.35 -13.72
N ALA A 2 21.28 6.40 -13.88
CA ALA A 2 20.37 6.26 -12.75
C ALA A 2 20.42 4.79 -12.31
N PHE A 3 20.49 4.54 -11.01
CA PHE A 3 20.41 3.19 -10.44
C PHE A 3 18.93 2.77 -10.45
N ALA A 4 18.65 1.45 -10.50
CA ALA A 4 17.27 0.93 -10.62
C ALA A 4 16.33 1.41 -9.50
N TYR A 5 16.87 1.78 -8.35
CA TYR A 5 16.13 2.25 -7.16
C TYR A 5 16.62 3.62 -6.66
N ASP A 6 16.90 4.55 -7.58
CA ASP A 6 17.34 5.93 -7.28
C ASP A 6 16.12 6.79 -6.89
N VAL A 7 15.64 6.62 -5.66
CA VAL A 7 14.46 7.32 -5.13
C VAL A 7 14.89 8.33 -4.06
N ALA A 8 14.44 9.57 -4.17
CA ALA A 8 14.66 10.58 -3.14
C ALA A 8 13.93 10.16 -1.84
N VAL A 9 14.68 10.10 -0.73
CA VAL A 9 14.13 9.74 0.59
C VAL A 9 13.49 10.97 1.22
N ASP A 10 12.16 11.00 1.32
CA ASP A 10 11.43 11.95 2.16
C ASP A 10 11.33 11.39 3.59
N ALA A 11 12.26 11.79 4.44
CA ALA A 11 12.35 11.34 5.83
C ALA A 11 11.21 11.89 6.73
N ASN A 12 10.40 12.83 6.25
CA ASN A 12 9.33 13.49 7.01
C ASN A 12 7.93 13.06 6.55
N SER A 13 7.82 12.23 5.53
CA SER A 13 6.54 11.72 5.06
C SER A 13 5.87 10.85 6.12
N GLY A 14 4.61 11.12 6.42
CA GLY A 14 3.80 10.33 7.35
C GLY A 14 3.32 8.99 6.77
N ASN A 15 3.60 8.69 5.49
CA ASN A 15 3.14 7.48 4.81
C ASN A 15 4.20 7.00 3.80
N ASN A 16 5.38 6.66 4.30
CA ASN A 16 6.52 6.22 3.48
C ASN A 16 7.39 5.24 4.25
N ALA A 17 7.77 4.13 3.62
CA ALA A 17 8.55 3.07 4.25
C ALA A 17 9.91 3.56 4.76
N HIS A 18 10.63 4.34 3.96
CA HIS A 18 11.93 4.89 4.37
C HIS A 18 11.78 5.80 5.61
N ALA A 19 10.75 6.66 5.65
CA ALA A 19 10.49 7.53 6.79
C ALA A 19 10.20 6.72 8.07
N PHE A 20 9.40 5.66 7.95
CA PHE A 20 9.10 4.77 9.06
C PHE A 20 10.36 4.02 9.54
N MET A 21 11.13 3.42 8.63
CA MET A 21 12.39 2.74 8.97
C MET A 21 13.37 3.68 9.67
N LEU A 22 13.57 4.88 9.12
CA LEU A 22 14.42 5.91 9.70
C LEU A 22 13.93 6.38 11.08
N GLY A 23 12.60 6.42 11.29
CA GLY A 23 11.99 6.72 12.58
C GLY A 23 12.26 5.65 13.63
N MET A 24 12.16 4.37 13.25
CA MET A 24 12.44 3.21 14.10
C MET A 24 13.93 3.12 14.46
N VAL A 25 14.82 3.30 13.49
CA VAL A 25 16.26 3.33 13.74
C VAL A 25 16.64 4.48 14.69
N GLY A 26 16.11 5.68 14.45
CA GLY A 26 16.39 6.86 15.29
C GLY A 26 17.72 7.54 14.99
N PHE A 27 18.49 7.88 16.06
CA PHE A 27 19.69 8.71 16.00
C PHE A 27 20.88 8.07 16.72
N ASN A 28 22.10 8.45 16.32
CA ASN A 28 23.34 8.15 17.04
C ASN A 28 23.58 6.64 17.29
N LYS A 29 23.22 5.79 16.33
CA LYS A 29 23.39 4.33 16.43
C LYS A 29 24.44 3.81 15.47
N SER A 30 25.02 2.66 15.82
CA SER A 30 25.71 1.81 14.84
C SER A 30 24.63 1.04 14.04
N VAL A 31 24.69 1.12 12.71
CA VAL A 31 23.69 0.55 11.81
C VAL A 31 24.36 -0.35 10.78
N LEU A 32 23.84 -1.56 10.61
CA LEU A 32 24.10 -2.39 9.44
C LEU A 32 22.92 -2.21 8.47
N GLU A 33 23.17 -1.65 7.31
CA GLU A 33 22.20 -1.48 6.25
C GLU A 33 22.41 -2.55 5.17
N VAL A 34 21.53 -3.54 5.11
CA VAL A 34 21.56 -4.63 4.15
C VAL A 34 20.82 -4.19 2.90
N GLY A 35 21.48 -4.24 1.73
CA GLY A 35 20.93 -3.72 0.49
C GLY A 35 20.94 -2.18 0.46
N CYS A 36 22.08 -1.54 0.80
CA CYS A 36 22.14 -0.08 0.92
C CYS A 36 22.05 0.67 -0.44
N ALA A 37 22.02 -0.04 -1.56
CA ALA A 37 21.94 0.51 -2.90
C ALA A 37 22.93 1.69 -3.11
N ALA A 38 22.51 2.80 -3.70
CA ALA A 38 23.35 3.98 -3.91
C ALA A 38 23.53 4.85 -2.64
N GLY A 39 22.99 4.44 -1.50
CA GLY A 39 23.20 5.08 -0.20
C GLY A 39 22.25 6.22 0.13
N HIS A 40 21.04 6.24 -0.45
CA HIS A 40 20.06 7.30 -0.17
C HIS A 40 19.61 7.30 1.29
N VAL A 41 19.31 6.14 1.84
CA VAL A 41 18.94 5.96 3.25
C VAL A 41 20.19 6.10 4.14
N THR A 42 21.32 5.50 3.73
CA THR A 42 22.64 5.65 4.37
C THR A 42 22.97 7.11 4.66
N LYS A 43 22.76 7.99 3.66
CA LYS A 43 22.99 9.44 3.79
C LYS A 43 22.17 10.05 4.92
N VAL A 44 20.90 9.75 4.99
CA VAL A 44 20.01 10.30 6.03
C VAL A 44 20.38 9.75 7.40
N LEU A 45 20.74 8.46 7.50
CA LEU A 45 21.23 7.86 8.74
C LEU A 45 22.51 8.54 9.21
N ALA A 46 23.48 8.78 8.31
CA ALA A 46 24.71 9.50 8.62
C ALA A 46 24.41 10.93 9.11
N GLN A 47 23.49 11.64 8.48
CA GLN A 47 23.04 12.97 8.91
C GLN A 47 22.37 12.96 10.29
N ARG A 48 21.77 11.82 10.69
CA ARG A 48 21.23 11.59 12.04
C ARG A 48 22.29 11.15 13.06
N GLY A 49 23.57 11.23 12.72
CA GLY A 49 24.67 10.85 13.59
C GLY A 49 24.90 9.34 13.71
N CYS A 50 24.28 8.54 12.85
CA CYS A 50 24.50 7.09 12.83
C CYS A 50 25.82 6.75 12.14
N THR A 51 26.49 5.70 12.62
CA THR A 51 27.65 5.10 11.95
C THR A 51 27.14 3.89 11.15
N VAL A 52 27.13 4.01 9.82
CA VAL A 52 26.54 2.99 8.95
C VAL A 52 27.62 2.11 8.32
N VAL A 53 27.40 0.80 8.34
CA VAL A 53 28.06 -0.20 7.48
C VAL A 53 27.01 -0.71 6.50
N GLY A 54 27.31 -0.69 5.20
CA GLY A 54 26.42 -1.17 4.15
C GLY A 54 26.84 -2.56 3.64
N LEU A 55 25.86 -3.37 3.22
CA LEU A 55 26.04 -4.51 2.35
C LEU A 55 25.33 -4.21 1.02
N GLU A 56 26.06 -4.35 -0.11
CA GLU A 56 25.47 -4.10 -1.44
C GLU A 56 26.12 -4.99 -2.49
N ARG A 57 25.31 -5.62 -3.34
CA ARG A 57 25.82 -6.53 -4.37
C ARG A 57 26.36 -5.82 -5.61
N ASP A 58 25.80 -4.63 -5.94
CA ASP A 58 26.26 -3.84 -7.10
C ASP A 58 27.48 -2.99 -6.70
N PRO A 59 28.66 -3.25 -7.29
CA PRO A 59 29.85 -2.49 -6.96
C PRO A 59 29.77 -0.99 -7.31
N ALA A 60 28.91 -0.61 -8.27
CA ALA A 60 28.76 0.79 -8.64
C ALA A 60 27.88 1.53 -7.62
N ALA A 61 26.79 0.93 -7.18
CA ALA A 61 25.94 1.42 -6.11
C ALA A 61 26.71 1.49 -4.78
N ALA A 62 27.44 0.44 -4.43
CA ALA A 62 28.29 0.40 -3.23
C ALA A 62 29.32 1.55 -3.17
N ARG A 63 29.95 1.90 -4.30
CA ARG A 63 30.86 3.05 -4.37
C ARG A 63 30.15 4.37 -4.09
N SER A 64 28.91 4.52 -4.52
CA SER A 64 28.11 5.71 -4.20
C SER A 64 27.79 5.77 -2.70
N ALA A 65 27.29 4.66 -2.13
CA ALA A 65 26.96 4.55 -0.72
C ALA A 65 28.15 4.79 0.21
N ALA A 66 29.35 4.38 -0.21
CA ALA A 66 30.61 4.58 0.56
C ALA A 66 30.93 6.05 0.84
N THR A 67 30.29 7.01 0.15
CA THR A 67 30.40 8.45 0.45
C THR A 67 29.82 8.80 1.82
N TRP A 68 28.84 8.03 2.28
CA TRP A 68 28.09 8.29 3.52
C TRP A 68 28.29 7.20 4.57
N ALA A 69 28.60 5.98 4.14
CA ALA A 69 28.85 4.86 5.03
C ALA A 69 30.29 4.89 5.56
N ARG A 70 30.52 4.40 6.77
CA ARG A 70 31.86 4.11 7.32
C ARG A 70 32.58 3.08 6.44
N ARG A 71 31.84 2.08 5.93
CA ARG A 71 32.30 0.99 5.08
C ARG A 71 31.12 0.41 4.30
N VAL A 72 31.37 -0.05 3.09
CA VAL A 72 30.43 -0.88 2.35
C VAL A 72 31.12 -2.19 1.98
N VAL A 73 30.51 -3.32 2.34
CA VAL A 73 30.92 -4.65 1.90
C VAL A 73 30.19 -4.94 0.59
N VAL A 74 30.96 -5.27 -0.45
CA VAL A 74 30.41 -5.58 -1.78
C VAL A 74 30.23 -7.08 -1.90
N GLY A 75 28.98 -7.54 -1.96
CA GLY A 75 28.69 -8.97 -2.09
C GLY A 75 27.20 -9.29 -2.03
N ASP A 76 26.87 -10.51 -2.36
CA ASP A 76 25.50 -11.03 -2.29
C ASP A 76 25.17 -11.44 -0.85
N VAL A 77 24.04 -10.98 -0.32
CA VAL A 77 23.58 -11.33 1.04
C VAL A 77 23.16 -12.80 1.16
N GLU A 78 22.99 -13.50 0.06
CA GLU A 78 22.79 -14.96 0.07
C GLU A 78 24.11 -15.71 0.21
N ASP A 79 25.25 -15.08 -0.07
CA ASP A 79 26.59 -15.69 0.11
C ASP A 79 27.08 -15.54 1.56
N VAL A 80 27.43 -16.66 2.18
CA VAL A 80 28.01 -16.71 3.54
C VAL A 80 29.33 -15.91 3.62
N GLY A 81 30.10 -15.89 2.54
CA GLY A 81 31.36 -15.16 2.46
C GLY A 81 31.19 -13.66 2.65
N THR A 82 30.12 -13.09 2.12
CA THR A 82 29.78 -11.66 2.30
C THR A 82 29.61 -11.29 3.78
N TRP A 83 28.92 -12.13 4.55
CA TRP A 83 28.73 -11.90 5.99
C TRP A 83 30.02 -12.10 6.79
N ALA A 84 30.88 -13.01 6.34
CA ALA A 84 32.19 -13.24 7.00
C ALA A 84 33.08 -11.99 6.96
N GLU A 85 32.93 -11.11 5.97
CA GLU A 85 33.65 -9.85 5.89
C GLU A 85 33.26 -8.83 6.98
N LEU A 86 32.08 -8.97 7.58
CA LEU A 86 31.64 -8.17 8.74
C LEU A 86 32.36 -8.60 10.02
N GLY A 87 32.90 -9.83 10.07
CA GLY A 87 33.50 -10.41 11.25
C GLY A 87 32.50 -10.53 12.40
N GLU A 88 32.95 -10.20 13.60
CA GLU A 88 32.13 -10.26 14.83
C GLU A 88 31.47 -8.91 15.15
N GLU A 89 31.48 -7.94 14.23
CA GLU A 89 30.86 -6.63 14.46
C GLU A 89 29.35 -6.80 14.73
N ARG A 90 28.87 -6.04 15.74
CA ARG A 90 27.45 -6.01 16.12
C ARG A 90 26.93 -4.58 16.12
N TYR A 91 25.67 -4.45 15.77
CA TYR A 91 25.05 -3.16 15.48
C TYR A 91 23.85 -2.91 16.38
N GLY A 92 23.65 -1.66 16.78
CA GLY A 92 22.47 -1.23 17.53
C GLY A 92 21.17 -1.30 16.71
N ALA A 93 21.32 -1.26 15.37
CA ALA A 93 20.20 -1.55 14.46
C ALA A 93 20.73 -2.29 13.23
N VAL A 94 19.98 -3.28 12.76
CA VAL A 94 20.16 -3.95 11.47
C VAL A 94 18.93 -3.67 10.63
N MET A 95 19.10 -3.12 9.43
CA MET A 95 18.03 -2.67 8.57
C MET A 95 18.04 -3.45 7.25
N LEU A 96 16.88 -3.98 6.87
CA LEU A 96 16.62 -4.66 5.60
C LEU A 96 15.41 -3.98 4.95
N GLY A 97 15.66 -2.99 4.10
CA GLY A 97 14.61 -2.25 3.38
C GLY A 97 14.44 -2.81 1.98
N ASP A 98 13.32 -3.46 1.70
CA ASP A 98 12.98 -4.01 0.39
C ASP A 98 14.08 -4.94 -0.16
N VAL A 99 14.48 -5.92 0.65
CA VAL A 99 15.56 -6.87 0.34
C VAL A 99 15.05 -8.31 0.34
N LEU A 100 14.28 -8.69 1.36
CA LEU A 100 13.95 -10.11 1.61
C LEU A 100 13.07 -10.71 0.51
N GLU A 101 12.24 -9.91 -0.14
CA GLU A 101 11.39 -10.32 -1.28
C GLU A 101 12.21 -10.69 -2.53
N HIS A 102 13.43 -10.19 -2.65
CA HIS A 102 14.33 -10.46 -3.76
C HIS A 102 15.20 -11.70 -3.56
N LEU A 103 15.15 -12.32 -2.37
CA LEU A 103 16.02 -13.45 -2.02
C LEU A 103 15.34 -14.80 -2.29
N ARG A 104 16.15 -15.80 -2.62
CA ARG A 104 15.69 -17.19 -2.74
C ARG A 104 15.41 -17.79 -1.37
N ASP A 105 16.27 -17.46 -0.39
CA ASP A 105 16.17 -17.89 1.00
C ASP A 105 16.23 -16.70 1.96
N PRO A 106 15.10 -15.96 2.11
CA PRO A 106 15.02 -14.79 3.00
C PRO A 106 15.26 -15.17 4.47
N LEU A 107 14.86 -16.36 4.89
CA LEU A 107 15.05 -16.82 6.27
C LEU A 107 16.53 -16.97 6.61
N ALA A 108 17.32 -17.60 5.74
CA ALA A 108 18.74 -17.75 5.97
C ALA A 108 19.47 -16.40 6.04
N ALA A 109 19.12 -15.45 5.15
CA ALA A 109 19.66 -14.11 5.15
C ALA A 109 19.27 -13.35 6.44
N LEU A 110 17.99 -13.42 6.83
CA LEU A 110 17.53 -12.77 8.06
C LEU A 110 18.18 -13.34 9.32
N ARG A 111 18.36 -14.65 9.42
CA ARG A 111 19.11 -15.28 10.54
C ARG A 111 20.55 -14.80 10.62
N ARG A 112 21.24 -14.59 9.49
CA ARG A 112 22.59 -14.01 9.47
C ARG A 112 22.55 -12.58 9.96
N ALA A 113 21.61 -11.76 9.49
CA ALA A 113 21.41 -10.40 9.94
C ALA A 113 21.17 -10.31 11.45
N VAL A 114 20.34 -11.20 12.01
CA VAL A 114 20.08 -11.34 13.46
C VAL A 114 21.38 -11.60 14.23
N GLY A 115 22.29 -12.42 13.68
CA GLY A 115 23.60 -12.69 14.26
C GLY A 115 24.48 -11.46 14.46
N HIS A 116 24.21 -10.36 13.76
CA HIS A 116 24.93 -9.10 13.86
C HIS A 116 24.21 -8.04 14.73
N VAL A 117 23.11 -8.39 15.39
CA VAL A 117 22.43 -7.46 16.32
C VAL A 117 23.18 -7.43 17.65
N ALA A 118 23.48 -6.22 18.13
CA ALA A 118 24.07 -6.04 19.45
C ALA A 118 23.06 -6.36 20.57
N PRO A 119 23.49 -6.74 21.78
CA PRO A 119 22.60 -6.85 22.91
C PRO A 119 21.75 -5.58 23.10
N GLY A 120 20.42 -5.73 23.16
CA GLY A 120 19.47 -4.60 23.19
C GLY A 120 19.30 -3.83 21.87
N GLY A 121 19.89 -4.33 20.79
CA GLY A 121 19.68 -3.81 19.45
C GLY A 121 18.36 -4.27 18.82
N MET A 122 18.11 -3.82 17.59
CA MET A 122 16.89 -4.09 16.86
C MET A 122 17.13 -4.49 15.41
N VAL A 123 16.12 -5.11 14.81
CA VAL A 123 16.04 -5.31 13.36
C VAL A 123 14.88 -4.47 12.84
N VAL A 124 15.08 -3.77 11.73
CA VAL A 124 14.04 -3.01 11.03
C VAL A 124 13.90 -3.56 9.61
N ILE A 125 12.69 -3.98 9.24
CA ILE A 125 12.41 -4.65 7.97
C ILE A 125 11.28 -3.92 7.28
N SER A 126 11.37 -3.73 5.96
CA SER A 126 10.21 -3.39 5.13
C SER A 126 9.95 -4.49 4.10
N LEU A 127 8.66 -4.77 3.84
CA LEU A 127 8.19 -5.79 2.90
C LEU A 127 6.89 -5.37 2.23
N PRO A 128 6.77 -5.51 0.89
CA PRO A 128 5.52 -5.26 0.19
C PRO A 128 4.45 -6.29 0.58
N ASN A 129 3.18 -5.84 0.62
CA ASN A 129 2.04 -6.69 0.94
C ASN A 129 1.40 -7.24 -0.33
N ILE A 130 1.66 -8.50 -0.66
CA ILE A 130 1.02 -9.16 -1.80
C ILE A 130 -0.51 -9.29 -1.64
N ALA A 131 -1.02 -9.21 -0.40
CA ALA A 131 -2.45 -9.29 -0.11
C ALA A 131 -3.18 -7.93 -0.28
N HIS A 132 -2.53 -6.90 -0.84
CA HIS A 132 -3.21 -5.65 -1.20
C HIS A 132 -4.42 -5.90 -2.10
N GLY A 133 -5.51 -5.15 -1.90
CA GLY A 133 -6.76 -5.38 -2.61
C GLY A 133 -6.64 -5.30 -4.13
N ASP A 134 -5.80 -4.41 -4.67
CA ASP A 134 -5.57 -4.34 -6.12
C ASP A 134 -4.93 -5.62 -6.67
N VAL A 135 -4.04 -6.28 -5.93
CA VAL A 135 -3.48 -7.58 -6.33
C VAL A 135 -4.57 -8.65 -6.32
N ARG A 136 -5.41 -8.69 -5.27
CA ARG A 136 -6.54 -9.63 -5.18
C ARG A 136 -7.49 -9.45 -6.35
N MET A 137 -7.84 -8.21 -6.69
CA MET A 137 -8.73 -7.89 -7.82
C MET A 137 -8.10 -8.27 -9.17
N ALA A 138 -6.81 -8.01 -9.37
CA ALA A 138 -6.10 -8.45 -10.57
C ALA A 138 -6.16 -9.98 -10.72
N LEU A 139 -5.91 -10.73 -9.65
CA LEU A 139 -5.98 -12.20 -9.63
C LEU A 139 -7.39 -12.72 -9.91
N LEU A 140 -8.45 -12.07 -9.38
CA LEU A 140 -9.84 -12.44 -9.67
C LEU A 140 -10.18 -12.29 -11.17
N ARG A 141 -9.48 -11.41 -11.88
CA ARG A 141 -9.56 -11.28 -13.35
C ARG A 141 -8.64 -12.24 -14.11
N GLY A 142 -7.91 -13.11 -13.41
CA GLY A 142 -6.92 -14.00 -14.01
C GLY A 142 -5.64 -13.29 -14.47
N ALA A 143 -5.37 -12.07 -13.95
CA ALA A 143 -4.21 -11.27 -14.30
C ALA A 143 -3.17 -11.24 -13.17
N PHE A 144 -1.88 -11.31 -13.54
CA PHE A 144 -0.74 -11.11 -12.66
C PHE A 144 0.29 -10.25 -13.39
N PRO A 145 0.08 -8.93 -13.49
CA PRO A 145 0.86 -8.04 -14.32
C PRO A 145 2.19 -7.68 -13.65
N TYR A 146 3.27 -8.33 -14.03
CA TYR A 146 4.61 -7.91 -13.58
C TYR A 146 4.91 -6.46 -13.98
N ARG A 147 5.51 -5.73 -13.05
CA ARG A 147 5.92 -4.34 -13.20
C ARG A 147 7.44 -4.20 -13.05
N GLU A 148 7.97 -3.02 -13.37
CA GLU A 148 9.39 -2.69 -13.14
C GLU A 148 9.67 -2.40 -11.67
N THR A 149 8.66 -1.95 -10.91
CA THR A 149 8.73 -1.64 -9.48
C THR A 149 7.36 -1.87 -8.84
N GLY A 150 7.29 -1.94 -7.52
CA GLY A 150 6.05 -2.01 -6.75
C GLY A 150 5.68 -3.42 -6.32
N LEU A 151 4.38 -3.66 -6.05
CA LEU A 151 3.90 -4.92 -5.45
C LEU A 151 4.24 -6.16 -6.28
N LEU A 152 4.15 -6.05 -7.60
CA LEU A 152 4.44 -7.13 -8.53
C LEU A 152 5.71 -6.84 -9.33
N ASP A 153 6.74 -6.30 -8.67
CA ASP A 153 8.06 -6.13 -9.27
C ASP A 153 8.56 -7.48 -9.81
N ARG A 154 9.03 -7.48 -11.06
CA ARG A 154 9.50 -8.72 -11.75
C ARG A 154 10.70 -9.35 -11.08
N THR A 155 11.41 -8.65 -10.21
CA THR A 155 12.57 -9.14 -9.48
C THR A 155 12.21 -9.75 -8.13
N HIS A 156 10.93 -9.65 -7.69
CA HIS A 156 10.46 -10.32 -6.49
C HIS A 156 10.42 -11.84 -6.70
N LEU A 157 11.12 -12.57 -5.84
CA LEU A 157 11.15 -14.02 -5.81
C LEU A 157 10.23 -14.60 -4.72
N ARG A 158 9.93 -13.79 -3.69
CA ARG A 158 9.07 -14.14 -2.56
C ARG A 158 8.02 -13.06 -2.39
N PHE A 159 6.85 -13.48 -1.95
CA PHE A 159 5.72 -12.59 -1.72
C PHE A 159 5.25 -12.77 -0.29
N PHE A 160 4.99 -11.67 0.40
CA PHE A 160 4.65 -11.68 1.81
C PHE A 160 3.27 -11.09 2.05
N THR A 161 2.52 -11.74 2.92
CA THR A 161 1.36 -11.16 3.61
C THR A 161 1.79 -10.75 5.01
N ARG A 162 0.90 -10.09 5.76
CA ARG A 162 1.15 -9.80 7.18
C ARG A 162 1.50 -11.05 7.98
N GLU A 163 0.79 -12.15 7.75
CA GLU A 163 1.00 -13.40 8.48
C GLU A 163 2.35 -14.03 8.15
N THR A 164 2.66 -14.21 6.86
CA THR A 164 3.93 -14.83 6.44
C THR A 164 5.15 -13.98 6.78
N MET A 165 5.02 -12.66 6.88
CA MET A 165 6.04 -11.77 7.42
C MET A 165 6.28 -12.05 8.92
N ARG A 166 5.20 -12.22 9.71
CA ARG A 166 5.30 -12.55 11.15
C ARG A 166 5.95 -13.91 11.35
N GLU A 167 5.56 -14.91 10.57
CA GLU A 167 6.17 -16.25 10.58
C GLU A 167 7.66 -16.17 10.29
N LEU A 168 8.07 -15.45 9.24
CA LEU A 168 9.48 -15.26 8.87
C LEU A 168 10.28 -14.64 10.02
N CYS A 169 9.75 -13.62 10.67
CA CYS A 169 10.41 -12.98 11.83
C CYS A 169 10.54 -13.97 13.00
N ALA A 170 9.47 -14.68 13.35
CA ALA A 170 9.46 -15.66 14.44
C ALA A 170 10.45 -16.80 14.16
N GLU A 171 10.47 -17.35 12.96
CA GLU A 171 11.42 -18.39 12.56
C GLU A 171 12.89 -17.91 12.57
N ALA A 172 13.12 -16.63 12.37
CA ALA A 172 14.44 -16.02 12.49
C ALA A 172 14.82 -15.71 13.95
N GLY A 173 13.98 -16.00 14.94
CA GLY A 173 14.20 -15.72 16.35
C GLY A 173 13.98 -14.24 16.70
N LEU A 174 13.03 -13.59 16.06
CA LEU A 174 12.67 -12.20 16.27
C LEU A 174 11.25 -12.07 16.86
N VAL A 175 11.09 -11.11 17.76
CA VAL A 175 9.80 -10.65 18.28
C VAL A 175 9.52 -9.27 17.72
N ILE A 176 8.42 -9.13 16.99
CA ILE A 176 7.99 -7.83 16.42
C ILE A 176 7.42 -6.98 17.57
N VAL A 177 7.96 -5.76 17.72
CA VAL A 177 7.56 -4.82 18.77
C VAL A 177 6.83 -3.59 18.25
N ASP A 178 6.96 -3.24 16.97
CA ASP A 178 6.17 -2.19 16.31
C ASP A 178 5.94 -2.55 14.85
N THR A 179 4.77 -2.16 14.32
CA THR A 179 4.39 -2.33 12.91
C THR A 179 3.80 -1.04 12.38
N LYS A 180 4.42 -0.48 11.34
CA LYS A 180 3.87 0.64 10.56
C LYS A 180 3.39 0.12 9.21
N ARG A 181 2.41 0.80 8.66
CA ARG A 181 1.79 0.47 7.38
C ARG A 181 1.89 1.65 6.43
N VAL A 182 2.48 1.43 5.27
CA VAL A 182 2.33 2.34 4.14
C VAL A 182 0.98 2.01 3.51
N VAL A 183 0.08 2.98 3.50
CA VAL A 183 -1.28 2.80 3.01
C VAL A 183 -1.38 3.38 1.61
N MET A 184 -1.92 2.62 0.68
CA MET A 184 -2.28 3.07 -0.65
C MET A 184 -3.72 2.65 -0.94
N PRO A 185 -4.64 3.60 -1.20
CA PRO A 185 -6.03 3.27 -1.47
C PRO A 185 -6.17 2.33 -2.67
N LEU A 186 -7.25 1.52 -2.69
CA LEU A 186 -7.60 0.72 -3.85
C LEU A 186 -7.66 1.57 -5.12
N PHE A 187 -7.30 0.98 -6.23
CA PHE A 187 -7.26 1.59 -7.57
C PHE A 187 -6.20 2.68 -7.77
N GLN A 188 -5.29 2.86 -6.81
CA GLN A 188 -4.22 3.86 -6.88
C GLN A 188 -2.82 3.26 -6.98
N THR A 189 -2.71 1.92 -7.01
CA THR A 189 -1.43 1.26 -7.20
C THR A 189 -0.98 1.30 -8.66
N GLU A 190 0.30 1.01 -8.89
CA GLU A 190 0.92 0.86 -10.21
C GLU A 190 0.31 -0.28 -11.05
N LEU A 191 -0.53 -1.13 -10.45
CA LEU A 191 -1.18 -2.23 -11.15
C LEU A 191 -2.23 -1.74 -12.14
N GLY A 192 -2.80 -0.53 -11.93
CA GLY A 192 -3.77 0.07 -12.83
C GLY A 192 -5.09 -0.68 -12.87
N VAL A 193 -5.52 -1.20 -11.72
CA VAL A 193 -6.84 -1.83 -11.56
C VAL A 193 -7.92 -0.76 -11.74
N ILE A 194 -8.93 -1.05 -12.55
CA ILE A 194 -10.00 -0.12 -12.87
C ILE A 194 -11.21 -0.45 -12.01
N ARG A 195 -11.73 0.54 -11.29
CA ARG A 195 -12.88 0.37 -10.36
C ARG A 195 -14.13 -0.18 -11.06
N ASP A 196 -14.44 0.36 -12.24
CA ASP A 196 -15.66 0.03 -12.99
C ASP A 196 -15.71 -1.43 -13.50
N ASP A 197 -14.58 -2.15 -13.39
CA ASP A 197 -14.51 -3.57 -13.73
C ASP A 197 -15.08 -4.49 -12.64
N PHE A 198 -15.43 -3.96 -11.47
CA PHE A 198 -15.85 -4.72 -10.29
C PHE A 198 -17.13 -4.16 -9.69
N ASP A 199 -18.02 -5.06 -9.23
CA ASP A 199 -19.20 -4.65 -8.50
C ASP A 199 -18.88 -4.15 -7.09
N GLN A 200 -19.73 -3.30 -6.54
CA GLN A 200 -19.52 -2.67 -5.25
C GLN A 200 -19.47 -3.70 -4.10
N THR A 201 -20.25 -4.77 -4.17
CA THR A 201 -20.28 -5.82 -3.14
C THR A 201 -18.93 -6.50 -3.00
N LEU A 202 -18.24 -6.75 -4.12
CA LEU A 202 -16.89 -7.33 -4.11
C LEU A 202 -15.88 -6.36 -3.52
N ILE A 203 -15.95 -5.07 -3.89
CA ILE A 203 -15.06 -4.03 -3.36
C ILE A 203 -15.25 -3.92 -1.84
N ASP A 204 -16.49 -3.87 -1.38
CA ASP A 204 -16.81 -3.78 0.05
C ASP A 204 -16.29 -5.02 0.80
N GLY A 205 -16.48 -6.22 0.24
CA GLY A 205 -15.96 -7.45 0.83
C GLY A 205 -14.42 -7.50 0.92
N ILE A 206 -13.69 -6.90 -0.05
CA ILE A 206 -12.23 -6.77 0.04
C ILE A 206 -11.85 -5.78 1.15
N LEU A 207 -12.58 -4.68 1.28
CA LEU A 207 -12.33 -3.64 2.27
C LEU A 207 -12.73 -4.04 3.71
N GLU A 208 -13.44 -5.15 3.91
CA GLU A 208 -13.62 -5.74 5.24
C GLU A 208 -12.29 -6.20 5.87
N ASP A 209 -11.29 -6.54 5.03
CA ASP A 209 -9.94 -6.82 5.51
C ASP A 209 -9.22 -5.48 5.79
N PRO A 210 -8.83 -5.20 7.04
CA PRO A 210 -8.16 -3.95 7.39
C PRO A 210 -6.79 -3.76 6.75
N GLU A 211 -6.20 -4.83 6.19
CA GLU A 211 -4.93 -4.76 5.46
C GLU A 211 -5.12 -4.63 3.93
N ALA A 212 -6.37 -4.49 3.45
CA ALA A 212 -6.66 -4.40 2.02
C ALA A 212 -5.99 -3.21 1.32
N GLU A 213 -5.81 -2.10 2.02
CA GLU A 213 -5.13 -0.89 1.52
C GLU A 213 -3.70 -0.74 2.08
N THR A 214 -3.20 -1.74 2.83
CA THR A 214 -1.78 -1.76 3.24
C THR A 214 -0.92 -2.19 2.06
N TYR A 215 -0.12 -1.26 1.56
CA TYR A 215 0.78 -1.47 0.43
C TYR A 215 2.09 -2.16 0.86
N GLN A 216 2.61 -1.75 2.04
CA GLN A 216 3.88 -2.23 2.55
C GLN A 216 3.88 -2.22 4.07
N PHE A 217 4.45 -3.25 4.68
CA PHE A 217 4.69 -3.31 6.10
C PHE A 217 6.11 -2.84 6.42
N VAL A 218 6.24 -2.09 7.51
CA VAL A 218 7.53 -1.76 8.12
C VAL A 218 7.47 -2.20 9.57
N VAL A 219 8.37 -3.11 9.96
CA VAL A 219 8.38 -3.67 11.30
C VAL A 219 9.69 -3.38 12.01
N GLN A 220 9.58 -3.12 13.30
CA GLN A 220 10.69 -3.16 14.25
C GLN A 220 10.59 -4.43 15.06
N ALA A 221 11.67 -5.18 15.13
CA ALA A 221 11.74 -6.41 15.91
C ALA A 221 13.00 -6.43 16.79
N VAL A 222 12.94 -7.20 17.86
CA VAL A 222 14.06 -7.47 18.76
C VAL A 222 14.37 -8.95 18.77
N VAL A 223 15.61 -9.31 19.09
CA VAL A 223 16.00 -10.71 19.19
C VAL A 223 15.27 -11.36 20.37
N ASP A 224 14.63 -12.50 20.09
CA ASP A 224 14.01 -13.32 21.14
C ASP A 224 15.13 -13.92 22.02
N ASN A 225 15.20 -13.46 23.25
CA ASN A 225 16.13 -13.92 24.26
C ASN A 225 15.49 -14.91 25.27
N GLY A 226 14.26 -15.35 25.00
CA GLY A 226 13.47 -16.22 25.88
C GLY A 226 12.83 -15.49 27.06
N ASP A 227 12.86 -14.14 27.09
CA ASP A 227 12.15 -13.38 28.10
C ASP A 227 10.65 -13.32 27.79
N HIS A 228 9.90 -14.18 28.44
CA HIS A 228 8.44 -14.26 28.28
C HIS A 228 7.71 -12.93 28.56
N ALA A 229 8.27 -12.06 29.41
CA ALA A 229 7.65 -10.76 29.68
C ALA A 229 7.77 -9.82 28.47
N VAL A 230 8.92 -9.85 27.77
CA VAL A 230 9.12 -9.09 26.53
C VAL A 230 8.19 -9.59 25.44
N VAL A 231 8.10 -10.91 25.26
CA VAL A 231 7.19 -11.51 24.27
C VAL A 231 5.73 -11.14 24.57
N ALA A 232 5.27 -11.32 25.81
CA ALA A 232 3.90 -10.98 26.18
C ALA A 232 3.57 -9.48 26.03
N LEU A 233 4.54 -8.60 26.33
CA LEU A 233 4.38 -7.15 26.10
C LEU A 233 4.32 -6.81 24.61
N ALA A 234 5.17 -7.41 23.81
CA ALA A 234 5.19 -7.23 22.35
C ALA A 234 3.87 -7.70 21.72
N ASP A 235 3.37 -8.88 22.11
CA ASP A 235 2.07 -9.38 21.65
C ASP A 235 0.94 -8.42 22.02
N ARG A 236 0.95 -7.91 23.25
CA ARG A 236 -0.06 -6.94 23.68
C ARG A 236 0.03 -5.61 22.94
N LEU A 237 1.22 -5.12 22.65
CA LEU A 237 1.43 -3.92 21.85
C LEU A 237 0.97 -4.14 20.40
N ALA A 238 1.26 -5.31 19.83
CA ALA A 238 0.79 -5.68 18.50
C ALA A 238 -0.74 -5.71 18.42
N GLU A 239 -1.42 -6.36 19.39
CA GLU A 239 -2.88 -6.39 19.49
C GLU A 239 -3.49 -4.97 19.56
N LEU A 240 -2.93 -4.11 20.40
CA LEU A 240 -3.39 -2.73 20.55
C LEU A 240 -3.14 -1.90 19.26
N SER A 241 -1.98 -2.05 18.64
CA SER A 241 -1.65 -1.40 17.37
C SER A 241 -2.60 -1.82 16.25
N ASP A 242 -2.89 -3.12 16.17
CA ASP A 242 -3.84 -3.66 15.20
C ASP A 242 -5.25 -3.14 15.47
N HIS A 243 -5.69 -3.12 16.72
CA HIS A 243 -6.99 -2.58 17.09
C HIS A 243 -7.13 -1.11 16.67
N VAL A 244 -6.13 -0.28 16.97
CA VAL A 244 -6.12 1.13 16.57
C VAL A 244 -6.14 1.28 15.05
N HIS A 245 -5.37 0.45 14.32
CA HIS A 245 -5.39 0.45 12.87
C HIS A 245 -6.77 0.07 12.32
N HIS A 246 -7.37 -1.02 12.79
CA HIS A 246 -8.68 -1.49 12.36
C HIS A 246 -9.78 -0.44 12.60
N GLU A 247 -9.77 0.20 13.77
CA GLU A 247 -10.72 1.28 14.06
C GLU A 247 -10.46 2.51 13.16
N GLY A 248 -9.21 2.81 12.86
CA GLY A 248 -8.82 3.86 11.91
C GLY A 248 -9.35 3.58 10.50
N VAL A 249 -9.18 2.37 10.01
CA VAL A 249 -9.70 1.94 8.69
C VAL A 249 -11.22 2.02 8.65
N ARG A 250 -11.92 1.47 9.65
CA ARG A 250 -13.40 1.56 9.75
C ARG A 250 -13.88 3.00 9.71
N ARG A 251 -13.23 3.88 10.47
CA ARG A 251 -13.58 5.31 10.48
C ARG A 251 -13.34 5.97 9.12
N ALA A 252 -12.24 5.64 8.45
CA ALA A 252 -11.94 6.17 7.11
C ALA A 252 -12.97 5.72 6.07
N LEU A 253 -13.38 4.44 6.11
CA LEU A 253 -14.43 3.89 5.24
C LEU A 253 -15.77 4.58 5.47
N LEU A 254 -16.18 4.77 6.74
CA LEU A 254 -17.41 5.48 7.08
C LEU A 254 -17.39 6.92 6.58
N LEU A 255 -16.28 7.63 6.75
CA LEU A 255 -16.14 9.01 6.27
C LEU A 255 -16.18 9.09 4.74
N ARG A 256 -15.65 8.09 4.03
CA ARG A 256 -15.75 7.99 2.57
C ARG A 256 -17.20 7.80 2.14
N ASP A 257 -17.93 6.85 2.72
CA ASP A 257 -19.35 6.63 2.45
C ASP A 257 -20.20 7.89 2.69
N LEU A 258 -19.95 8.60 3.79
CA LEU A 258 -20.63 9.85 4.08
C LEU A 258 -20.34 10.95 3.05
N ARG A 259 -19.12 11.04 2.52
CA ARG A 259 -18.78 12.01 1.46
C ARG A 259 -19.46 11.65 0.14
N GLU A 260 -19.42 10.39 -0.27
CA GLU A 260 -20.09 9.91 -1.49
C GLU A 260 -21.60 10.19 -1.44
N ARG A 261 -22.25 9.97 -0.28
CA ARG A 261 -23.66 10.32 -0.08
C ARG A 261 -23.91 11.80 -0.19
N ALA A 262 -23.05 12.64 0.39
CA ALA A 262 -23.20 14.10 0.32
C ALA A 262 -23.07 14.60 -1.13
N GLU A 263 -22.14 14.06 -1.90
CA GLU A 263 -21.95 14.38 -3.32
C GLU A 263 -23.19 13.98 -4.15
N MET A 264 -23.70 12.76 -3.94
CA MET A 264 -24.94 12.31 -4.58
C MET A 264 -26.15 13.19 -4.23
N GLU A 265 -26.30 13.61 -2.96
CA GLU A 265 -27.36 14.52 -2.57
C GLU A 265 -27.24 15.90 -3.23
N GLU A 266 -26.03 16.38 -3.44
CA GLU A 266 -25.81 17.65 -4.15
C GLU A 266 -26.15 17.52 -5.63
N GLU A 267 -25.80 16.43 -6.27
CA GLU A 267 -26.17 16.12 -7.65
C GLU A 267 -27.69 16.01 -7.80
N ILE A 268 -28.36 15.31 -6.89
CA ILE A 268 -29.84 15.21 -6.88
C ILE A 268 -30.46 16.60 -6.75
N ARG A 269 -29.93 17.46 -5.88
CA ARG A 269 -30.42 18.84 -5.74
C ARG A 269 -30.21 19.66 -7.01
N TRP A 270 -29.09 19.48 -7.69
CA TRP A 270 -28.81 20.13 -8.96
C TRP A 270 -29.76 19.67 -10.06
N LEU A 271 -29.94 18.34 -10.20
CA LEU A 271 -30.86 17.74 -11.19
C LEU A 271 -32.31 18.21 -10.98
N ARG A 272 -32.79 18.27 -9.74
CA ARG A 272 -34.12 18.78 -9.41
C ARG A 272 -34.29 20.23 -9.86
N ARG A 273 -33.34 21.11 -9.56
CA ARG A 273 -33.39 22.51 -10.00
C ARG A 273 -33.39 22.61 -11.52
N SER A 274 -32.53 21.85 -12.20
CA SER A 274 -32.47 21.82 -13.66
C SER A 274 -33.77 21.34 -14.29
N LEU A 275 -34.44 20.37 -13.66
CA LEU A 275 -35.75 19.88 -14.09
C LEU A 275 -36.83 20.95 -13.94
N GLU A 276 -36.92 21.63 -12.79
CA GLU A 276 -37.86 22.72 -12.52
C GLU A 276 -37.71 23.87 -13.53
N GLU A 277 -36.44 24.23 -13.85
CA GLU A 277 -36.16 25.24 -14.88
C GLU A 277 -36.58 24.79 -16.30
N ALA A 278 -36.38 23.50 -16.62
CA ALA A 278 -36.79 22.94 -17.89
C ALA A 278 -38.31 22.91 -18.01
N GLU A 279 -39.04 22.49 -16.94
CA GLU A 279 -40.48 22.51 -16.86
C GLU A 279 -41.05 23.94 -16.97
N GLY A 280 -40.41 24.91 -16.30
CA GLY A 280 -40.78 26.32 -16.42
C GLY A 280 -40.63 26.85 -17.86
N ARG A 281 -39.53 26.51 -18.52
CA ARG A 281 -39.32 26.86 -19.95
C ARG A 281 -40.36 26.20 -20.85
N TYR A 282 -40.67 24.94 -20.62
CA TYR A 282 -41.67 24.22 -21.37
C TYR A 282 -43.08 24.83 -21.18
N ALA A 283 -43.46 25.12 -19.93
CA ALA A 283 -44.70 25.83 -19.62
C ALA A 283 -44.80 27.21 -20.28
N ALA A 284 -43.71 27.97 -20.29
CA ALA A 284 -43.65 29.26 -20.97
C ALA A 284 -43.89 29.12 -22.50
N ILE A 285 -43.29 28.12 -23.14
CA ILE A 285 -43.50 27.83 -24.55
C ILE A 285 -44.94 27.48 -24.84
N LEU A 286 -45.54 26.61 -24.01
CA LEU A 286 -46.96 26.23 -24.13
C LEU A 286 -47.92 27.43 -23.92
N GLY A 287 -47.50 28.41 -23.12
CA GLY A 287 -48.25 29.65 -22.83
C GLY A 287 -48.22 30.69 -23.98
N THR A 288 -47.30 30.57 -24.95
CA THR A 288 -47.18 31.55 -26.04
C THR A 288 -48.41 31.59 -26.94
N LYS A 289 -48.76 32.79 -27.47
CA LYS A 289 -49.88 32.97 -28.40
C LYS A 289 -49.74 32.07 -29.63
N THR A 290 -48.52 31.91 -30.14
CA THR A 290 -48.22 31.07 -31.30
C THR A 290 -48.53 29.59 -31.03
N PHE A 291 -48.15 29.05 -29.85
CA PHE A 291 -48.42 27.67 -29.49
C PHE A 291 -49.90 27.40 -29.29
N ARG A 292 -50.65 28.35 -28.69
CA ARG A 292 -52.11 28.26 -28.52
C ARG A 292 -52.86 28.32 -29.85
N LEU A 293 -52.40 29.11 -30.83
CA LEU A 293 -52.99 29.19 -32.17
C LEU A 293 -52.82 27.89 -33.00
N VAL A 294 -51.71 27.19 -32.78
CA VAL A 294 -51.38 25.91 -33.50
C VAL A 294 -51.93 24.65 -32.78
N ALA A 295 -52.37 24.80 -31.53
CA ALA A 295 -52.87 23.67 -30.72
C ALA A 295 -54.00 22.87 -31.36
N PRO A 296 -54.99 23.47 -32.06
CA PRO A 296 -56.06 22.72 -32.76
C PRO A 296 -55.49 21.86 -33.91
N LEU A 297 -54.56 22.40 -34.68
CA LEU A 297 -53.92 21.68 -35.81
C LEU A 297 -53.07 20.51 -35.32
N ARG A 298 -52.35 20.64 -34.19
CA ARG A 298 -51.59 19.54 -33.58
C ARG A 298 -52.48 18.41 -33.03
N ARG A 299 -53.68 18.73 -32.49
CA ARG A 299 -54.65 17.70 -32.09
C ARG A 299 -55.14 16.89 -33.30
N LEU A 300 -55.40 17.56 -34.41
CA LEU A 300 -55.79 16.91 -35.66
C LEU A 300 -54.65 16.00 -36.21
N TYR A 301 -53.41 16.50 -36.24
CA TYR A 301 -52.25 15.75 -36.70
C TYR A 301 -51.93 14.53 -35.78
N GLY A 302 -52.03 14.70 -34.45
CA GLY A 302 -51.85 13.62 -33.49
C GLY A 302 -52.92 12.52 -33.54
N MET A 303 -54.13 12.87 -34.03
CA MET A 303 -55.18 11.87 -34.31
C MET A 303 -54.91 11.06 -35.59
N MET A 304 -54.20 11.65 -36.55
CA MET A 304 -53.84 11.00 -37.82
C MET A 304 -52.55 10.18 -37.76
N THR A 305 -51.69 10.41 -36.75
CA THR A 305 -50.37 9.79 -36.64
C THR A 305 -50.16 8.98 -35.36
N ARG A 306 -51.22 8.46 -34.74
CA ARG A 306 -51.01 7.55 -33.60
C ARG A 306 -50.29 6.29 -34.07
N PRO A 307 -49.05 6.03 -33.66
CA PRO A 307 -48.45 4.72 -33.85
C PRO A 307 -49.23 3.71 -33.01
N GLU A 308 -49.54 2.55 -33.60
CA GLU A 308 -50.05 1.40 -32.85
C GLU A 308 -49.16 1.11 -31.66
N GLN A 309 -49.73 1.02 -30.47
CA GLN A 309 -48.98 0.64 -29.27
C GLN A 309 -48.44 -0.79 -29.48
N PRO A 310 -47.12 -1.02 -29.35
CA PRO A 310 -46.60 -2.38 -29.28
C PRO A 310 -47.15 -3.05 -28.03
N GLY A 311 -47.77 -4.23 -28.24
CA GLY A 311 -48.47 -4.99 -27.23
C GLY A 311 -47.66 -5.20 -25.95
N SER A 312 -48.32 -5.06 -24.83
CA SER A 312 -47.83 -5.31 -23.48
C SER A 312 -47.16 -6.68 -23.39
N ARG A 313 -45.86 -6.72 -23.24
CA ARG A 313 -45.17 -7.94 -22.82
C ARG A 313 -45.46 -8.21 -21.33
N PRO A 314 -45.86 -9.44 -20.96
CA PRO A 314 -46.04 -9.77 -19.55
C PRO A 314 -44.71 -9.74 -18.80
N ALA A 315 -44.72 -9.21 -17.57
CA ALA A 315 -43.59 -9.12 -16.70
C ALA A 315 -42.99 -10.51 -16.40
N PRO A 316 -41.63 -10.64 -16.35
CA PRO A 316 -41.00 -11.89 -15.95
C PRO A 316 -41.27 -12.17 -14.47
N LYS A 317 -41.73 -13.40 -14.17
CA LYS A 317 -41.87 -13.93 -12.82
C LYS A 317 -40.45 -14.07 -12.23
N ARG A 318 -40.23 -13.45 -11.08
CA ARG A 318 -38.99 -13.66 -10.27
C ARG A 318 -38.98 -15.09 -9.71
N PRO A 319 -37.81 -15.75 -9.64
CA PRO A 319 -37.58 -16.94 -8.83
C PRO A 319 -37.54 -16.64 -7.34
#